data_abbf8b836829dce9112570d06ae377de
#
_entry.id   abbf8b836829dce9112570d06ae377de
#
_cell.length_a   1.000
_cell.length_b   1.000
_cell.length_c   1.000
_cell.angle_alpha   90.00
_cell.angle_beta   90.00
_cell.angle_gamma   90.00
#
_symmetry.space_group_name_H-M   'P 1'
#
loop_
_entity.id
_entity.type
_entity.pdbx_description
1 polymer ?
#
loop_
_entity_poly.entity_id
_entity_poly.type
_entity_poly.pdbx_seq_one_letter_code
_entity_poly.pdbx_strand_id
1 'polypeptide(L)'
;REFADLLEADLDWLGLAADEGGSKGGPRGPYYQSERSAIYEEYYQKLVRKGLVYPCFCSRSQLHAADAPHRSDGNVVYAGTCRNLTPEEIVLRTARRKPAWRVMVPDETISFVDGHMGPYADNLAQDCGDFYLRRADGVFAYQLAVVVDDALMGITQVVRGADPVSYTHLT
;
A
#
# COMPACT_ATOMS: atom_id res chain seq x y z
N ARG A 1 -1.75 20.06 4.87
CA ARG A 1 -0.38 20.53 5.15
C ARG A 1 -0.16 20.88 6.61
N GLU A 2 -1.07 21.52 7.30
CA GLU A 2 -0.93 21.91 8.72
C GLU A 2 -0.34 20.82 9.61
N PHE A 3 -0.82 19.58 9.53
CA PHE A 3 -0.27 18.47 10.32
C PHE A 3 1.15 18.05 9.88
N ALA A 4 1.50 18.22 8.61
CA ALA A 4 2.85 17.95 8.14
C ALA A 4 3.83 19.00 8.69
N ASP A 5 3.43 20.27 8.67
CA ASP A 5 4.23 21.38 9.19
C ASP A 5 4.45 21.23 10.71
N LEU A 6 3.42 20.79 11.45
CA LEU A 6 3.54 20.47 12.88
C LEU A 6 4.51 19.30 13.14
N LEU A 7 4.40 18.23 12.35
CA LEU A 7 5.31 17.08 12.46
C LEU A 7 6.76 17.48 12.20
N GLU A 8 7.01 18.31 11.18
CA GLU A 8 8.37 18.81 10.89
C GLU A 8 8.91 19.64 12.05
N ALA A 9 8.08 20.51 12.64
CA ALA A 9 8.47 21.29 13.82
C ALA A 9 8.79 20.41 15.03
N ASP A 10 8.03 19.34 15.24
CA ASP A 10 8.29 18.37 16.31
C ASP A 10 9.60 17.61 16.10
N LEU A 11 9.88 17.21 14.84
CA LEU A 11 11.14 16.55 14.49
C LEU A 11 12.34 17.49 14.68
N ASP A 12 12.23 18.74 14.27
CA ASP A 12 13.28 19.75 14.49
C ASP A 12 13.51 19.98 15.99
N TRP A 13 12.45 20.07 16.79
CA TRP A 13 12.55 20.21 18.23
C TRP A 13 13.25 19.00 18.88
N LEU A 14 13.03 17.79 18.36
CA LEU A 14 13.72 16.57 18.81
C LEU A 14 15.16 16.45 18.31
N GLY A 15 15.63 17.37 17.46
CA GLY A 15 16.95 17.29 16.84
C GLY A 15 17.04 16.24 15.72
N LEU A 16 15.90 15.86 15.14
CA LEU A 16 15.76 14.87 14.06
C LEU A 16 15.50 15.55 12.71
N ALA A 17 16.16 16.67 12.44
CA ALA A 17 16.02 17.38 11.17
C ALA A 17 16.40 16.49 9.98
N ALA A 18 15.52 16.45 8.96
CA ALA A 18 15.78 15.71 7.74
C ALA A 18 16.87 16.41 6.90
N ASP A 19 17.66 15.65 6.16
CA ASP A 19 18.61 16.19 5.17
C ASP A 19 17.90 16.58 3.88
N GLU A 20 16.84 15.87 3.51
CA GLU A 20 16.03 16.05 2.31
C GLU A 20 14.57 15.69 2.62
N GLY A 21 13.62 16.35 1.98
CA GLY A 21 12.20 16.05 2.10
C GLY A 21 11.38 17.17 2.69
N GLY A 22 10.07 16.98 2.77
CA GLY A 22 9.11 17.93 3.34
C GLY A 22 9.27 19.37 2.84
N SER A 23 9.26 20.32 3.76
CA SER A 23 9.43 21.74 3.48
C SER A 23 10.87 22.12 3.07
N LYS A 24 11.85 21.31 3.50
CA LYS A 24 13.26 21.51 3.14
C LYS A 24 13.52 21.31 1.65
N GLY A 25 12.70 20.47 1.00
CA GLY A 25 12.85 20.14 -0.40
C GLY A 25 14.06 19.24 -0.68
N GLY A 26 14.58 19.33 -1.91
CA GLY A 26 15.71 18.52 -2.37
C GLY A 26 15.58 18.12 -3.84
N PRO A 27 16.53 17.32 -4.37
CA PRO A 27 16.59 16.99 -5.79
C PRO A 27 15.55 15.94 -6.25
N ARG A 28 14.87 15.24 -5.32
CA ARG A 28 13.93 14.15 -5.63
C ARG A 28 12.47 14.52 -5.43
N GLY A 29 12.16 15.82 -5.29
CA GLY A 29 10.79 16.31 -5.13
C GLY A 29 9.84 15.99 -6.30
N PRO A 30 8.54 16.23 -6.10
CA PRO A 30 7.90 16.69 -4.87
C PRO A 30 7.89 15.63 -3.77
N TYR A 31 7.84 16.04 -2.48
CA TYR A 31 7.94 15.12 -1.33
C TYR A 31 6.59 14.82 -0.67
N TYR A 32 5.60 15.65 -0.87
CA TYR A 32 4.26 15.40 -0.34
C TYR A 32 3.49 14.46 -1.26
N GLN A 33 2.97 13.36 -0.71
CA GLN A 33 2.24 12.35 -1.49
C GLN A 33 1.02 12.94 -2.23
N SER A 34 0.39 13.97 -1.68
CA SER A 34 -0.70 14.70 -2.35
C SER A 34 -0.29 15.37 -3.68
N GLU A 35 0.98 15.61 -3.89
CA GLU A 35 1.54 16.24 -5.09
C GLU A 35 2.08 15.21 -6.10
N ARG A 36 2.07 13.92 -5.74
CA ARG A 36 2.68 12.82 -6.52
C ARG A 36 1.68 11.93 -7.25
N SER A 37 0.40 12.28 -7.26
CA SER A 37 -0.66 11.45 -7.84
C SER A 37 -0.40 11.05 -9.30
N ALA A 38 0.20 11.91 -10.11
CA ALA A 38 0.55 11.59 -11.50
C ALA A 38 1.63 10.50 -11.59
N ILE A 39 2.59 10.51 -10.66
CA ILE A 39 3.64 9.49 -10.57
C ILE A 39 3.02 8.16 -10.17
N TYR A 40 2.16 8.14 -9.16
CA TYR A 40 1.48 6.92 -8.73
C TYR A 40 0.58 6.34 -9.84
N GLU A 41 -0.10 7.20 -10.61
CA GLU A 41 -0.89 6.77 -11.77
C GLU A 41 -0.03 6.04 -12.80
N GLU A 42 1.17 6.54 -13.11
CA GLU A 42 2.09 5.89 -14.04
C GLU A 42 2.44 4.46 -13.59
N TYR A 43 2.82 4.28 -12.32
CA TYR A 43 3.17 2.97 -11.77
C TYR A 43 1.96 2.05 -11.64
N TYR A 44 0.81 2.57 -11.25
CA TYR A 44 -0.46 1.85 -11.27
C TYR A 44 -0.77 1.32 -12.68
N GLN A 45 -0.62 2.15 -13.71
CA GLN A 45 -0.85 1.74 -15.11
C GLN A 45 0.17 0.67 -15.57
N LYS A 46 1.39 0.66 -15.06
CA LYS A 46 2.35 -0.43 -15.32
C LYS A 46 1.82 -1.76 -14.79
N LEU A 47 1.23 -1.78 -13.60
CA LEU A 47 0.61 -2.98 -13.02
C LEU A 47 -0.66 -3.41 -13.79
N VAL A 48 -1.49 -2.45 -14.20
CA VAL A 48 -2.67 -2.72 -15.04
C VAL A 48 -2.26 -3.41 -16.35
N ARG A 49 -1.24 -2.87 -17.05
CA ARG A 49 -0.74 -3.48 -18.31
C ARG A 49 -0.18 -4.88 -18.13
N LYS A 50 0.32 -5.21 -16.95
CA LYS A 50 0.76 -6.57 -16.60
C LYS A 50 -0.38 -7.51 -16.25
N GLY A 51 -1.64 -7.04 -16.21
CA GLY A 51 -2.80 -7.82 -15.81
C GLY A 51 -2.84 -8.15 -14.31
N LEU A 52 -2.09 -7.42 -13.48
CA LEU A 52 -1.99 -7.68 -12.05
C LEU A 52 -3.01 -6.92 -11.21
N VAL A 53 -3.89 -6.15 -11.84
CA VAL A 53 -4.85 -5.30 -11.14
C VAL A 53 -6.27 -5.68 -11.50
N TYR A 54 -7.15 -5.74 -10.51
CA TYR A 54 -8.56 -6.05 -10.71
C TYR A 54 -9.48 -5.20 -9.82
N PRO A 55 -10.76 -4.99 -10.22
CA PRO A 55 -11.72 -4.21 -9.46
C PRO A 55 -12.28 -5.01 -8.29
N CYS A 56 -12.37 -4.40 -7.12
CA CYS A 56 -12.96 -4.96 -5.91
C CYS A 56 -14.18 -4.14 -5.47
N PHE A 57 -15.30 -4.83 -5.27
CA PHE A 57 -16.59 -4.24 -4.88
C PHE A 57 -17.00 -4.61 -3.45
N CYS A 58 -16.15 -5.26 -2.67
CA CYS A 58 -16.45 -5.65 -1.31
C CYS A 58 -16.67 -4.44 -0.40
N SER A 59 -17.65 -4.52 0.49
CA SER A 59 -17.85 -3.58 1.58
C SER A 59 -16.92 -3.90 2.76
N ARG A 60 -16.75 -2.96 3.69
CA ARG A 60 -16.01 -3.22 4.93
C ARG A 60 -16.59 -4.38 5.72
N SER A 61 -17.92 -4.46 5.82
CA SER A 61 -18.59 -5.55 6.53
C SER A 61 -18.35 -6.92 5.89
N GLN A 62 -18.27 -6.99 4.56
CA GLN A 62 -17.93 -8.24 3.86
C GLN A 62 -16.46 -8.66 4.07
N LEU A 63 -15.56 -7.69 4.22
CA LEU A 63 -14.15 -7.98 4.50
C LEU A 63 -13.94 -8.48 5.94
N HIS A 64 -14.76 -8.05 6.89
CA HIS A 64 -14.71 -8.43 8.30
C HIS A 64 -15.78 -9.48 8.68
N ALA A 65 -16.35 -10.18 7.70
CA ALA A 65 -17.28 -11.28 7.99
C ALA A 65 -16.58 -12.38 8.79
N ALA A 66 -17.34 -13.08 9.65
CA ALA A 66 -16.82 -14.10 10.57
C ALA A 66 -16.04 -15.24 9.89
N ASP A 67 -16.31 -15.50 8.60
CA ASP A 67 -15.65 -16.54 7.79
C ASP A 67 -14.41 -16.01 7.03
N ALA A 68 -14.02 -14.75 7.21
CA ALA A 68 -12.80 -14.24 6.60
C ALA A 68 -11.57 -14.88 7.25
N PRO A 69 -10.58 -15.34 6.47
CA PRO A 69 -9.35 -15.84 7.05
C PRO A 69 -8.67 -14.74 7.86
N HIS A 70 -8.33 -15.05 9.09
CA HIS A 70 -7.63 -14.17 10.02
C HIS A 70 -6.22 -14.70 10.25
N ARG A 71 -5.26 -13.81 10.30
CA ARG A 71 -3.93 -14.13 10.81
C ARG A 71 -3.98 -14.37 12.32
N SER A 72 -2.92 -14.94 12.85
CA SER A 72 -2.73 -15.09 14.30
C SER A 72 -2.77 -13.77 15.07
N ASP A 73 -2.51 -12.63 14.40
CA ASP A 73 -2.59 -11.27 14.93
C ASP A 73 -3.99 -10.63 14.84
N GLY A 74 -5.00 -11.37 14.33
CA GLY A 74 -6.37 -10.90 14.17
C GLY A 74 -6.64 -10.08 12.90
N ASN A 75 -5.63 -9.85 12.06
CA ASN A 75 -5.81 -9.15 10.79
C ASN A 75 -6.52 -10.03 9.76
N VAL A 76 -7.44 -9.43 9.00
CA VAL A 76 -8.23 -10.09 7.97
C VAL A 76 -7.42 -10.19 6.69
N VAL A 77 -7.16 -11.41 6.22
CA VAL A 77 -6.59 -11.67 4.90
C VAL A 77 -7.70 -11.66 3.86
N TYR A 78 -7.53 -10.89 2.79
CA TYR A 78 -8.55 -10.85 1.74
C TYR A 78 -8.55 -12.12 0.89
N ALA A 79 -9.67 -12.83 0.88
CA ALA A 79 -9.84 -14.13 0.21
C ALA A 79 -9.92 -14.06 -1.34
N GLY A 80 -9.68 -12.91 -1.98
CA GLY A 80 -9.72 -12.79 -3.43
C GLY A 80 -11.11 -12.83 -4.07
N THR A 81 -12.18 -12.60 -3.32
CA THR A 81 -13.59 -12.73 -3.75
C THR A 81 -13.92 -12.06 -5.11
N CYS A 82 -13.26 -10.94 -5.43
CA CYS A 82 -13.47 -10.23 -6.69
C CYS A 82 -12.41 -10.53 -7.77
N ARG A 83 -11.44 -11.41 -7.51
CA ARG A 83 -10.32 -11.68 -8.41
C ARG A 83 -10.77 -12.26 -9.76
N ASN A 84 -11.80 -13.10 -9.75
CA ASN A 84 -12.25 -13.89 -10.89
C ASN A 84 -13.62 -13.45 -11.42
N LEU A 85 -14.00 -12.17 -11.25
CA LEU A 85 -15.24 -11.64 -11.81
C LEU A 85 -15.17 -11.61 -13.33
N THR A 86 -16.28 -12.02 -13.98
CA THR A 86 -16.41 -11.90 -15.44
C THR A 86 -16.58 -10.44 -15.86
N PRO A 87 -16.31 -10.08 -17.13
CA PRO A 87 -16.55 -8.73 -17.63
C PRO A 87 -17.98 -8.26 -17.40
N GLU A 88 -18.98 -9.13 -17.59
CA GLU A 88 -20.41 -8.86 -17.38
C GLU A 88 -20.71 -8.54 -15.91
N GLU A 89 -20.15 -9.31 -14.99
CA GLU A 89 -20.28 -9.07 -13.54
C GLU A 89 -19.63 -7.73 -13.13
N ILE A 90 -18.47 -7.40 -13.70
CA ILE A 90 -17.79 -6.13 -13.47
C ILE A 90 -18.68 -4.97 -13.93
N VAL A 91 -19.28 -5.04 -15.11
CA VAL A 91 -20.19 -4.00 -15.64
C VAL A 91 -21.39 -3.83 -14.71
N LEU A 92 -22.06 -4.93 -14.33
CA LEU A 92 -23.21 -4.90 -13.44
C LEU A 92 -22.91 -4.30 -12.06
N ARG A 93 -21.75 -4.66 -11.49
CA ARG A 93 -21.33 -4.15 -10.18
C ARG A 93 -20.88 -2.70 -10.26
N THR A 94 -20.21 -2.29 -11.34
CA THR A 94 -19.78 -0.91 -11.55
C THR A 94 -20.97 0.04 -11.69
N ALA A 95 -22.07 -0.39 -12.29
CA ALA A 95 -23.32 0.38 -12.36
C ALA A 95 -23.92 0.69 -10.98
N ARG A 96 -23.63 -0.13 -9.97
CA ARG A 96 -24.15 0.02 -8.61
C ARG A 96 -23.16 0.74 -7.68
N ARG A 97 -21.86 0.53 -7.89
CA ARG A 97 -20.81 1.03 -7.00
C ARG A 97 -19.48 1.17 -7.72
N LYS A 98 -18.79 2.28 -7.50
CA LYS A 98 -17.39 2.44 -7.97
C LYS A 98 -16.49 1.42 -7.28
N PRO A 99 -15.64 0.71 -8.03
CA PRO A 99 -14.70 -0.24 -7.45
C PRO A 99 -13.53 0.47 -6.75
N ALA A 100 -12.99 -0.18 -5.75
CA ALA A 100 -11.58 -0.02 -5.40
C ALA A 100 -10.75 -0.99 -6.26
N TRP A 101 -9.45 -0.77 -6.36
CA TRP A 101 -8.56 -1.56 -7.19
C TRP A 101 -7.52 -2.27 -6.34
N ARG A 102 -7.39 -3.58 -6.52
CA ARG A 102 -6.43 -4.42 -5.80
C ARG A 102 -5.37 -4.96 -6.74
N VAL A 103 -4.18 -5.21 -6.17
CA VAL A 103 -3.13 -5.99 -6.82
C VAL A 103 -3.32 -7.47 -6.48
N MET A 104 -3.09 -8.33 -7.46
CA MET A 104 -2.91 -9.77 -7.23
C MET A 104 -1.50 -10.00 -6.71
N VAL A 105 -1.40 -10.49 -5.48
CA VAL A 105 -0.11 -10.86 -4.90
C VAL A 105 0.28 -12.27 -5.36
N PRO A 106 1.57 -12.54 -5.58
CA PRO A 106 2.05 -13.89 -5.88
C PRO A 106 1.95 -14.80 -4.65
N ASP A 107 1.76 -16.11 -4.90
CA ASP A 107 1.87 -17.12 -3.84
C ASP A 107 3.35 -17.50 -3.68
N GLU A 108 4.10 -16.57 -3.09
CA GLU A 108 5.54 -16.68 -2.90
C GLU A 108 5.91 -16.24 -1.49
N THR A 109 6.89 -16.92 -0.90
CA THR A 109 7.48 -16.51 0.38
C THR A 109 8.58 -15.48 0.12
N ILE A 110 8.41 -14.29 0.67
CA ILE A 110 9.43 -13.25 0.70
C ILE A 110 10.14 -13.32 2.03
N SER A 111 11.46 -13.36 2.00
CA SER A 111 12.29 -13.38 3.19
C SER A 111 13.40 -12.33 3.13
N PHE A 112 13.72 -11.76 4.29
CA PHE A 112 14.83 -10.82 4.46
C PHE A 112 15.29 -10.85 5.92
N VAL A 113 16.34 -10.12 6.22
CA VAL A 113 16.83 -9.95 7.58
C VAL A 113 16.57 -8.52 8.02
N ASP A 114 15.64 -8.35 8.96
CA ASP A 114 15.40 -7.07 9.61
C ASP A 114 16.56 -6.78 10.58
N GLY A 115 17.06 -5.55 10.57
CA GLY A 115 18.21 -5.16 11.36
C GLY A 115 17.97 -5.19 12.88
N HIS A 116 16.71 -5.15 13.33
CA HIS A 116 16.32 -5.20 14.74
C HIS A 116 15.62 -6.51 15.12
N MET A 117 14.68 -6.96 14.29
CA MET A 117 13.83 -8.14 14.57
C MET A 117 14.47 -9.46 14.11
N GLY A 118 15.53 -9.41 13.29
CA GLY A 118 16.20 -10.60 12.79
C GLY A 118 15.54 -11.20 11.52
N PRO A 119 15.71 -12.51 11.27
CA PRO A 119 15.16 -13.17 10.08
C PRO A 119 13.64 -13.10 10.04
N TYR A 120 13.11 -12.72 8.89
CA TYR A 120 11.69 -12.61 8.63
C TYR A 120 11.32 -13.29 7.31
N ALA A 121 10.18 -13.99 7.28
CA ALA A 121 9.64 -14.62 6.09
C ALA A 121 8.11 -14.67 6.14
N ASP A 122 7.44 -14.15 5.11
CA ASP A 122 5.98 -14.22 4.95
C ASP A 122 5.63 -14.72 3.55
N ASN A 123 4.56 -15.51 3.45
CA ASN A 123 3.93 -15.81 2.18
C ASN A 123 2.87 -14.73 1.88
N LEU A 124 3.09 -13.93 0.83
CA LEU A 124 2.22 -12.79 0.53
C LEU A 124 0.75 -13.17 0.33
N ALA A 125 0.46 -14.29 -0.33
CA ALA A 125 -0.91 -14.71 -0.58
C ALA A 125 -1.63 -15.17 0.70
N GLN A 126 -0.91 -15.82 1.61
CA GLN A 126 -1.46 -16.42 2.82
C GLN A 126 -1.48 -15.41 3.99
N ASP A 127 -0.46 -14.59 4.08
CA ASP A 127 -0.26 -13.70 5.23
C ASP A 127 -0.78 -12.28 5.02
N CYS A 128 -0.81 -11.80 3.79
CA CYS A 128 -1.25 -10.45 3.44
C CYS A 128 -2.54 -10.45 2.60
N GLY A 129 -2.62 -11.35 1.61
CA GLY A 129 -3.65 -11.34 0.59
C GLY A 129 -3.53 -10.13 -0.35
N ASP A 130 -4.43 -10.07 -1.33
CA ASP A 130 -4.48 -8.96 -2.27
C ASP A 130 -4.84 -7.65 -1.56
N PHE A 131 -4.03 -6.63 -1.71
CA PHE A 131 -4.24 -5.34 -1.06
C PHE A 131 -4.64 -4.23 -2.03
N TYR A 132 -5.14 -3.13 -1.48
CA TYR A 132 -5.57 -1.99 -2.28
C TYR A 132 -4.40 -1.22 -2.85
N LEU A 133 -4.49 -0.89 -4.15
CA LEU A 133 -3.63 0.10 -4.82
C LEU A 133 -4.33 1.45 -4.95
N ARG A 134 -5.66 1.41 -5.18
CA ARG A 134 -6.46 2.62 -5.38
C ARG A 134 -7.84 2.43 -4.75
N ARG A 135 -8.29 3.41 -4.00
CA ARG A 135 -9.60 3.44 -3.37
C ARG A 135 -10.69 3.80 -4.37
N ALA A 136 -11.95 3.52 -4.02
CA ALA A 136 -13.11 3.85 -4.86
C ALA A 136 -13.30 5.37 -5.08
N ASP A 137 -12.78 6.21 -4.21
CA ASP A 137 -12.73 7.68 -4.35
C ASP A 137 -11.60 8.16 -5.25
N GLY A 138 -10.76 7.26 -5.76
CA GLY A 138 -9.67 7.55 -6.67
C GLY A 138 -8.31 7.83 -6.00
N VAL A 139 -8.27 7.89 -4.67
CA VAL A 139 -7.03 8.09 -3.92
C VAL A 139 -6.17 6.83 -3.96
N PHE A 140 -4.87 6.98 -4.23
CA PHE A 140 -3.92 5.88 -4.16
C PHE A 140 -3.70 5.41 -2.72
N ALA A 141 -3.56 4.12 -2.54
CA ALA A 141 -3.30 3.53 -1.24
C ALA A 141 -1.84 3.75 -0.83
N TYR A 142 -1.62 3.80 0.47
CA TYR A 142 -0.31 3.97 1.07
C TYR A 142 0.72 2.94 0.56
N GLN A 143 0.29 1.69 0.41
CA GLN A 143 1.15 0.59 -0.06
C GLN A 143 1.76 0.85 -1.44
N LEU A 144 1.01 1.44 -2.39
CA LEU A 144 1.58 1.82 -3.68
C LEU A 144 2.48 3.05 -3.54
N ALA A 145 2.01 4.05 -2.80
CA ALA A 145 2.71 5.31 -2.68
C ALA A 145 4.10 5.13 -2.06
N VAL A 146 4.20 4.41 -0.95
CA VAL A 146 5.48 4.22 -0.25
C VAL A 146 6.50 3.46 -1.10
N VAL A 147 6.07 2.38 -1.78
CA VAL A 147 6.98 1.60 -2.66
C VAL A 147 7.53 2.44 -3.81
N VAL A 148 6.65 3.23 -4.44
CA VAL A 148 7.06 4.11 -5.55
C VAL A 148 7.97 5.23 -5.06
N ASP A 149 7.66 5.81 -3.91
CA ASP A 149 8.45 6.90 -3.33
C ASP A 149 9.83 6.43 -2.91
N ASP A 150 9.93 5.33 -2.17
CA ASP A 150 11.18 4.75 -1.72
C ASP A 150 12.10 4.43 -2.92
N ALA A 151 11.52 3.81 -3.96
CA ALA A 151 12.28 3.47 -5.17
C ALA A 151 12.79 4.72 -5.92
N LEU A 152 11.93 5.72 -6.13
CA LEU A 152 12.28 6.93 -6.89
C LEU A 152 13.17 7.91 -6.11
N MET A 153 13.03 7.94 -4.80
CA MET A 153 13.88 8.75 -3.92
C MET A 153 15.20 8.06 -3.59
N GLY A 154 15.37 6.79 -4.00
CA GLY A 154 16.61 6.04 -3.78
C GLY A 154 16.84 5.71 -2.31
N ILE A 155 15.76 5.41 -1.59
CA ILE A 155 15.83 4.97 -0.18
C ILE A 155 16.52 3.62 -0.12
N THR A 156 17.54 3.51 0.71
CA THR A 156 18.35 2.28 0.89
C THR A 156 18.17 1.65 2.25
N GLN A 157 17.61 2.39 3.21
CA GLN A 157 17.38 1.91 4.56
C GLN A 157 16.06 2.51 5.10
N VAL A 158 15.21 1.66 5.63
CA VAL A 158 13.92 2.05 6.21
C VAL A 158 13.96 1.78 7.71
N VAL A 159 13.60 2.79 8.51
CA VAL A 159 13.40 2.66 9.96
C VAL A 159 12.00 3.15 10.28
N ARG A 160 11.18 2.27 10.88
CA ARG A 160 9.81 2.61 11.27
C ARG A 160 9.32 1.79 12.46
N GLY A 161 8.18 2.13 13.03
CA GLY A 161 7.54 1.37 14.10
C GLY A 161 7.24 -0.06 13.68
N ALA A 162 7.23 -0.98 14.64
CA ALA A 162 6.88 -2.40 14.45
C ALA A 162 5.35 -2.59 14.30
N ASP A 163 4.68 -1.74 13.53
CA ASP A 163 3.31 -1.99 13.09
C ASP A 163 3.27 -3.32 12.33
N PRO A 164 2.07 -3.96 12.18
CA PRO A 164 2.01 -5.31 11.65
C PRO A 164 2.90 -5.47 10.43
N VAL A 165 3.92 -6.27 10.62
CA VAL A 165 5.12 -6.44 9.79
C VAL A 165 4.76 -6.81 8.34
N SER A 166 3.59 -7.42 8.14
CA SER A 166 3.06 -7.84 6.84
C SER A 166 2.90 -6.73 5.79
N TYR A 167 2.75 -5.48 6.20
CA TYR A 167 2.69 -4.34 5.26
C TYR A 167 4.04 -3.66 5.05
N THR A 168 5.03 -3.99 5.87
CA THR A 168 6.36 -3.38 5.86
C THR A 168 7.21 -3.91 4.71
N HIS A 169 6.93 -5.11 4.21
CA HIS A 169 7.81 -5.87 3.32
C HIS A 169 7.45 -5.76 1.84
N LEU A 170 6.52 -4.88 1.50
CA LEU A 170 6.16 -4.60 0.12
C LEU A 170 7.05 -3.52 -0.52
N THR A 171 7.98 -3.00 0.25
CA THR A 171 8.99 -2.01 -0.21
C THR A 171 10.35 -2.73 -0.46
#